data_ba6b92367c77f75b2a1b42dbbadac351
#
_entry.id   ba6b92367c77f75b2a1b42dbbadac351
#
_cell.length_a   1.000
_cell.length_b   1.000
_cell.length_c   1.000
_cell.angle_alpha   90.00
_cell.angle_beta   90.00
_cell.angle_gamma   90.00
#
_symmetry.space_group_name_H-M   'P 1'
#
loop_
_entity.id
_entity.type
_entity.pdbx_description
1 polymer ?
#
loop_
_entity_poly.entity_id
_entity_poly.type
_entity_poly.pdbx_seq_one_letter_code
_entity_poly.pdbx_strand_id
1 'polypeptide(L)'
;MPDFAKIRARAAKRKGGDAVLTSLLGPAPDNAAVADITDDRILSTMAERVFAAGFVWRVIEQKWPGFEDAFLHFELKRLLFQPDDFWHDLTADQRIVRNPQKIKSVRDNAAFVERVSKEHGGFGKFLAEWPDDDQVGLMAYLGKHGSRLGGQYFLRWLQWDAFVISADMVAALRDAGLDIAESPTSKRDLDRIQAQINKWAQETGLPRRHISRILAMSIGENHSPQSLREYMGDD
;
A
#
# COMPACT_ATOMS: atom_id res chain seq x y z
N MET A 1 -22.86 13.07 13.35
CA MET A 1 -21.47 12.69 13.08
C MET A 1 -21.39 11.18 12.97
N PRO A 2 -20.60 10.62 12.07
CA PRO A 2 -20.46 9.17 11.94
C PRO A 2 -19.94 8.56 13.26
N ASP A 3 -20.67 7.58 13.76
CA ASP A 3 -20.34 6.88 15.02
C ASP A 3 -19.54 5.61 14.71
N PHE A 4 -18.23 5.64 14.95
CA PHE A 4 -17.35 4.51 14.67
C PHE A 4 -17.68 3.27 15.50
N ALA A 5 -18.20 3.44 16.73
CA ALA A 5 -18.58 2.31 17.57
C ALA A 5 -19.71 1.49 16.93
N LYS A 6 -20.67 2.14 16.27
CA LYS A 6 -21.74 1.45 15.51
C LYS A 6 -21.19 0.70 14.30
N ILE A 7 -20.23 1.30 13.58
CA ILE A 7 -19.58 0.66 12.44
C ILE A 7 -18.82 -0.58 12.90
N ARG A 8 -18.02 -0.48 13.98
CA ARG A 8 -17.30 -1.60 14.56
C ARG A 8 -18.23 -2.70 15.03
N ALA A 9 -19.32 -2.35 15.73
CA ALA A 9 -20.34 -3.32 16.18
C ALA A 9 -20.98 -4.07 15.00
N ARG A 10 -21.29 -3.35 13.90
CA ARG A 10 -21.79 -3.95 12.66
C ARG A 10 -20.76 -4.91 12.05
N ALA A 11 -19.51 -4.52 11.95
CA ALA A 11 -18.43 -5.38 11.45
C ALA A 11 -18.25 -6.63 12.32
N ALA A 12 -18.25 -6.47 13.65
CA ALA A 12 -18.16 -7.57 14.60
C ALA A 12 -19.32 -8.56 14.43
N LYS A 13 -20.55 -8.07 14.34
CA LYS A 13 -21.75 -8.92 14.10
C LYS A 13 -21.61 -9.72 12.79
N ARG A 14 -21.10 -9.09 11.71
CA ARG A 14 -20.93 -9.75 10.41
C ARG A 14 -19.85 -10.82 10.44
N LYS A 15 -18.81 -10.66 11.26
CA LYS A 15 -17.66 -11.58 11.34
C LYS A 15 -17.77 -12.63 12.45
N GLY A 16 -18.85 -12.63 13.24
CA GLY A 16 -19.07 -13.63 14.28
C GLY A 16 -18.59 -13.21 15.67
N GLY A 17 -18.39 -11.92 15.89
CA GLY A 17 -18.04 -11.33 17.20
C GLY A 17 -16.80 -10.44 17.16
N ASP A 18 -16.59 -9.64 18.21
CA ASP A 18 -15.50 -8.68 18.28
C ASP A 18 -14.11 -9.37 18.34
N ALA A 19 -14.00 -10.51 19.01
CA ALA A 19 -12.77 -11.29 19.06
C ALA A 19 -12.34 -11.79 17.66
N VAL A 20 -13.33 -12.28 16.86
CA VAL A 20 -13.06 -12.71 15.48
C VAL A 20 -12.66 -11.50 14.61
N LEU A 21 -13.42 -10.40 14.70
CA LEU A 21 -13.08 -9.17 13.98
C LEU A 21 -11.65 -8.72 14.30
N THR A 22 -11.28 -8.68 15.58
CA THR A 22 -9.93 -8.27 16.01
C THR A 22 -8.85 -9.19 15.44
N SER A 23 -9.08 -10.51 15.40
CA SER A 23 -8.13 -11.46 14.79
C SER A 23 -7.93 -11.27 13.28
N LEU A 24 -8.88 -10.60 12.61
CA LEU A 24 -8.81 -10.27 11.18
C LEU A 24 -8.13 -8.94 10.89
N LEU A 25 -7.79 -8.15 11.89
CA LEU A 25 -7.10 -6.87 11.67
C LEU A 25 -5.61 -7.03 11.37
N GLY A 26 -5.03 -8.17 11.76
CA GLY A 26 -3.60 -8.42 11.64
C GLY A 26 -2.77 -7.64 12.67
N PRO A 27 -1.43 -7.69 12.58
CA PRO A 27 -0.55 -6.96 13.48
C PRO A 27 -0.74 -5.44 13.34
N ALA A 28 -0.43 -4.71 14.40
CA ALA A 28 -0.36 -3.26 14.33
C ALA A 28 0.79 -2.85 13.40
N PRO A 29 0.58 -1.86 12.54
CA PRO A 29 1.67 -1.30 11.74
C PRO A 29 2.71 -0.62 12.62
N ASP A 30 3.94 -0.52 12.13
CA ASP A 30 5.04 0.14 12.83
C ASP A 30 5.77 1.08 11.86
N ASN A 31 5.35 2.35 11.87
CA ASN A 31 5.95 3.38 11.01
C ASN A 31 7.44 3.60 11.35
N ALA A 32 7.86 3.39 12.61
CA ALA A 32 9.25 3.56 13.01
C ALA A 32 10.14 2.46 12.42
N ALA A 33 9.65 1.21 12.39
CA ALA A 33 10.38 0.08 11.80
C ALA A 33 10.58 0.24 10.28
N VAL A 34 9.77 1.06 9.61
CA VAL A 34 9.96 1.37 8.18
C VAL A 34 11.31 2.05 7.92
N ALA A 35 11.86 2.79 8.90
CA ALA A 35 13.16 3.46 8.77
C ALA A 35 14.32 2.48 8.51
N ASP A 36 14.20 1.24 8.98
CA ASP A 36 15.24 0.21 8.86
C ASP A 36 15.17 -0.57 7.54
N ILE A 37 14.12 -0.35 6.71
CA ILE A 37 13.99 -1.01 5.42
C ILE A 37 15.02 -0.40 4.46
N THR A 38 15.87 -1.25 3.91
CA THR A 38 16.92 -0.83 2.97
C THR A 38 16.35 -0.41 1.62
N ASP A 39 17.06 0.47 0.92
CA ASP A 39 16.60 1.07 -0.35
C ASP A 39 16.35 0.03 -1.46
N ASP A 40 17.14 -1.05 -1.49
CA ASP A 40 16.93 -2.18 -2.41
C ASP A 40 15.60 -2.90 -2.11
N ARG A 41 15.24 -3.08 -0.84
CA ARG A 41 13.95 -3.68 -0.45
C ARG A 41 12.77 -2.75 -0.72
N ILE A 42 12.96 -1.46 -0.54
CA ILE A 42 11.98 -0.44 -0.95
C ILE A 42 11.75 -0.53 -2.47
N LEU A 43 12.81 -0.54 -3.28
CA LEU A 43 12.69 -0.62 -4.74
C LEU A 43 12.09 -1.97 -5.19
N SER A 44 12.46 -3.08 -4.54
CA SER A 44 11.86 -4.40 -4.77
C SER A 44 10.35 -4.36 -4.53
N THR A 45 9.90 -3.81 -3.40
CA THR A 45 8.47 -3.67 -3.09
C THR A 45 7.75 -2.74 -4.08
N MET A 46 8.36 -1.63 -4.51
CA MET A 46 7.80 -0.77 -5.57
C MET A 46 7.59 -1.55 -6.87
N ALA A 47 8.62 -2.31 -7.30
CA ALA A 47 8.56 -3.11 -8.51
C ALA A 47 7.46 -4.18 -8.41
N GLU A 48 7.38 -4.89 -7.29
CA GLU A 48 6.37 -5.92 -7.06
C GLU A 48 4.95 -5.35 -7.21
N ARG A 49 4.66 -4.21 -6.59
CA ARG A 49 3.36 -3.53 -6.72
C ARG A 49 3.05 -3.11 -8.16
N VAL A 50 4.05 -2.58 -8.87
CA VAL A 50 3.89 -2.23 -10.28
C VAL A 50 3.61 -3.46 -11.14
N PHE A 51 4.35 -4.55 -10.94
CA PHE A 51 4.17 -5.76 -11.74
C PHE A 51 2.88 -6.52 -11.38
N ALA A 52 2.46 -6.51 -10.13
CA ALA A 52 1.20 -7.11 -9.68
C ALA A 52 -0.04 -6.39 -10.25
N ALA A 53 0.03 -5.08 -10.54
CA ALA A 53 -1.09 -4.34 -11.08
C ALA A 53 -1.56 -4.91 -12.43
N GLY A 54 -2.82 -5.38 -12.48
CA GLY A 54 -3.42 -6.00 -13.66
C GLY A 54 -3.01 -7.45 -13.93
N PHE A 55 -2.37 -8.11 -12.96
CA PHE A 55 -2.04 -9.53 -13.02
C PHE A 55 -2.62 -10.28 -11.80
N VAL A 56 -2.72 -11.60 -11.93
CA VAL A 56 -2.95 -12.46 -10.77
C VAL A 56 -1.67 -12.43 -9.93
N TRP A 57 -1.74 -11.86 -8.75
CA TRP A 57 -0.59 -11.57 -7.89
C TRP A 57 0.26 -12.84 -7.60
N ARG A 58 -0.35 -14.04 -7.41
CA ARG A 58 0.36 -15.32 -7.25
C ARG A 58 1.34 -15.63 -8.38
N VAL A 59 1.05 -15.20 -9.60
CA VAL A 59 1.96 -15.39 -10.74
C VAL A 59 3.20 -14.52 -10.57
N ILE A 60 3.06 -13.32 -10.05
CA ILE A 60 4.18 -12.42 -9.78
C ILE A 60 5.03 -12.99 -8.64
N GLU A 61 4.40 -13.41 -7.55
CA GLU A 61 5.07 -14.01 -6.39
C GLU A 61 5.91 -15.25 -6.79
N GLN A 62 5.32 -16.18 -7.54
CA GLN A 62 6.04 -17.36 -8.02
C GLN A 62 7.24 -17.03 -8.92
N LYS A 63 7.18 -15.91 -9.64
CA LYS A 63 8.28 -15.42 -10.49
C LYS A 63 9.27 -14.53 -9.74
N TRP A 64 8.98 -14.14 -8.49
CA TRP A 64 9.76 -13.12 -7.81
C TRP A 64 11.26 -13.44 -7.69
N PRO A 65 11.69 -14.69 -7.44
CA PRO A 65 13.13 -15.02 -7.49
C PRO A 65 13.78 -14.66 -8.84
N GLY A 66 13.07 -14.85 -9.94
CA GLY A 66 13.53 -14.44 -11.27
C GLY A 66 13.61 -12.92 -11.45
N PHE A 67 12.73 -12.17 -10.80
CA PHE A 67 12.80 -10.70 -10.76
C PHE A 67 14.01 -10.23 -9.94
N GLU A 68 14.25 -10.82 -8.77
CA GLU A 68 15.43 -10.50 -7.95
C GLU A 68 16.72 -10.68 -8.77
N ASP A 69 16.87 -11.81 -9.48
CA ASP A 69 18.03 -12.08 -10.31
C ASP A 69 18.13 -11.10 -11.51
N ALA A 70 17.02 -10.90 -12.22
CA ALA A 70 16.99 -10.08 -13.43
C ALA A 70 17.27 -8.60 -13.14
N PHE A 71 16.79 -8.10 -12.00
CA PHE A 71 17.02 -6.73 -11.55
C PHE A 71 18.17 -6.59 -10.53
N LEU A 72 19.13 -7.54 -10.53
CA LEU A 72 20.37 -7.46 -9.75
C LEU A 72 20.12 -7.25 -8.24
N HIS A 73 19.11 -7.95 -7.69
CA HIS A 73 18.61 -7.84 -6.32
C HIS A 73 18.15 -6.43 -5.96
N PHE A 74 17.74 -5.64 -6.95
CA PHE A 74 17.32 -4.25 -6.82
C PHE A 74 18.35 -3.31 -6.20
N GLU A 75 19.64 -3.70 -6.19
CA GLU A 75 20.73 -2.87 -5.71
C GLU A 75 20.84 -1.58 -6.54
N LEU A 76 20.52 -0.44 -5.94
CA LEU A 76 20.39 0.85 -6.63
C LEU A 76 21.63 1.20 -7.46
N LYS A 77 22.83 1.10 -6.85
CA LYS A 77 24.06 1.45 -7.53
C LYS A 77 24.30 0.57 -8.77
N ARG A 78 24.00 -0.73 -8.66
CA ARG A 78 24.16 -1.65 -9.79
C ARG A 78 23.18 -1.34 -10.91
N LEU A 79 21.91 -1.08 -10.58
CA LEU A 79 20.87 -0.77 -11.57
C LEU A 79 21.09 0.57 -12.27
N LEU A 80 21.48 1.60 -11.53
CA LEU A 80 21.65 2.94 -12.09
C LEU A 80 22.85 3.05 -13.04
N PHE A 81 23.86 2.17 -12.90
CA PHE A 81 25.00 2.11 -13.81
C PHE A 81 24.79 1.21 -15.04
N GLN A 82 23.61 0.55 -15.16
CA GLN A 82 23.35 -0.30 -16.31
C GLN A 82 23.10 0.52 -17.58
N PRO A 83 23.70 0.11 -18.72
CA PRO A 83 23.47 0.73 -20.02
C PRO A 83 22.05 0.47 -20.53
N ASP A 84 21.65 1.19 -21.56
CA ASP A 84 20.31 1.06 -22.15
C ASP A 84 20.03 -0.35 -22.69
N ASP A 85 21.07 -1.04 -23.21
CA ASP A 85 20.96 -2.42 -23.71
C ASP A 85 20.51 -3.39 -22.61
N PHE A 86 20.99 -3.24 -21.36
CA PHE A 86 20.53 -4.06 -20.24
C PHE A 86 19.00 -3.94 -20.04
N TRP A 87 18.48 -2.74 -20.08
CA TRP A 87 17.04 -2.49 -19.92
C TRP A 87 16.24 -3.00 -21.11
N HIS A 88 16.82 -2.96 -22.30
CA HIS A 88 16.23 -3.52 -23.51
C HIS A 88 16.14 -5.04 -23.43
N ASP A 89 17.23 -5.73 -23.03
CA ASP A 89 17.31 -7.18 -22.92
C ASP A 89 16.29 -7.75 -21.92
N LEU A 90 15.99 -7.02 -20.84
CA LEU A 90 14.92 -7.39 -19.90
C LEU A 90 13.54 -7.52 -20.56
N THR A 91 13.30 -6.85 -21.69
CA THR A 91 12.02 -6.99 -22.43
C THR A 91 11.85 -8.34 -23.10
N ALA A 92 12.92 -9.11 -23.26
CA ALA A 92 12.95 -10.47 -23.78
C ALA A 92 13.17 -11.53 -22.68
N ASP A 93 13.48 -11.13 -21.44
CA ASP A 93 13.82 -12.02 -20.34
C ASP A 93 12.59 -12.81 -19.86
N GLN A 94 12.67 -14.15 -19.93
CA GLN A 94 11.56 -15.03 -19.55
C GLN A 94 11.42 -15.20 -18.03
N ARG A 95 12.40 -14.82 -17.25
CA ARG A 95 12.36 -14.88 -15.78
C ARG A 95 11.32 -13.93 -15.21
N ILE A 96 11.02 -12.84 -15.94
CA ILE A 96 10.12 -11.77 -15.50
C ILE A 96 8.89 -11.63 -16.42
N VAL A 97 7.96 -10.76 -16.03
CA VAL A 97 6.87 -10.32 -16.92
C VAL A 97 7.42 -9.28 -17.90
N ARG A 98 7.42 -9.63 -19.19
CA ARG A 98 8.00 -8.84 -20.28
C ARG A 98 7.10 -7.65 -20.67
N ASN A 99 7.05 -6.63 -19.82
CA ASN A 99 6.30 -5.41 -20.06
C ASN A 99 7.26 -4.20 -20.06
N PRO A 100 7.59 -3.63 -21.24
CA PRO A 100 8.57 -2.55 -21.34
C PRO A 100 8.29 -1.34 -20.45
N GLN A 101 7.00 -0.99 -20.28
CA GLN A 101 6.63 0.16 -19.46
C GLN A 101 6.82 -0.10 -17.96
N LYS A 102 6.57 -1.35 -17.50
CA LYS A 102 6.81 -1.74 -16.12
C LYS A 102 8.31 -1.88 -15.85
N ILE A 103 9.08 -2.43 -16.81
CA ILE A 103 10.55 -2.49 -16.73
C ILE A 103 11.14 -1.09 -16.63
N LYS A 104 10.69 -0.17 -17.51
CA LYS A 104 11.12 1.25 -17.43
C LYS A 104 10.81 1.87 -16.08
N SER A 105 9.66 1.56 -15.48
CA SER A 105 9.29 2.11 -14.17
C SER A 105 10.24 1.67 -13.05
N VAL A 106 10.89 0.50 -13.14
CA VAL A 106 11.92 0.09 -12.17
C VAL A 106 13.12 1.02 -12.25
N ARG A 107 13.58 1.36 -13.47
CA ARG A 107 14.67 2.33 -13.68
C ARG A 107 14.34 3.71 -13.11
N ASP A 108 13.15 4.19 -13.44
CA ASP A 108 12.68 5.51 -12.98
C ASP A 108 12.58 5.55 -11.45
N ASN A 109 12.05 4.48 -10.84
CA ASN A 109 11.93 4.36 -9.40
C ASN A 109 13.29 4.18 -8.71
N ALA A 110 14.26 3.49 -9.31
CA ALA A 110 15.62 3.42 -8.77
C ALA A 110 16.25 4.82 -8.64
N ALA A 111 16.12 5.66 -9.67
CA ALA A 111 16.58 7.04 -9.62
C ALA A 111 15.80 7.90 -8.60
N PHE A 112 14.51 7.64 -8.44
CA PHE A 112 13.68 8.31 -7.42
C PHE A 112 14.11 7.92 -6.01
N VAL A 113 14.29 6.62 -5.73
CA VAL A 113 14.74 6.12 -4.43
C VAL A 113 16.12 6.68 -4.10
N GLU A 114 17.07 6.63 -5.03
CA GLU A 114 18.42 7.17 -4.81
C GLU A 114 18.40 8.66 -4.44
N ARG A 115 17.61 9.46 -5.13
CA ARG A 115 17.49 10.90 -4.85
C ARG A 115 16.98 11.15 -3.43
N VAL A 116 15.85 10.53 -3.07
CA VAL A 116 15.25 10.68 -1.74
C VAL A 116 16.19 10.17 -0.65
N SER A 117 16.86 9.05 -0.89
CA SER A 117 17.80 8.49 0.08
C SER A 117 19.00 9.39 0.32
N LYS A 118 19.51 10.07 -0.70
CA LYS A 118 20.58 11.08 -0.54
C LYS A 118 20.14 12.29 0.29
N GLU A 119 18.88 12.69 0.14
CA GLU A 119 18.31 13.87 0.85
C GLU A 119 17.99 13.54 2.31
N HIS A 120 17.52 12.32 2.61
CA HIS A 120 16.99 11.92 3.93
C HIS A 120 17.83 10.87 4.67
N GLY A 121 18.92 10.36 4.06
CA GLY A 121 19.75 9.31 4.64
C GLY A 121 19.13 7.91 4.55
N GLY A 122 18.15 7.70 3.66
CA GLY A 122 17.46 6.46 3.36
C GLY A 122 15.98 6.71 2.99
N PHE A 123 15.46 5.95 2.03
CA PHE A 123 14.04 6.09 1.67
C PHE A 123 13.11 5.62 2.80
N GLY A 124 13.50 4.57 3.53
CA GLY A 124 12.78 4.11 4.71
C GLY A 124 12.68 5.19 5.79
N LYS A 125 13.76 5.93 6.04
CA LYS A 125 13.76 7.08 6.96
C LYS A 125 12.81 8.19 6.50
N PHE A 126 12.87 8.55 5.22
CA PHE A 126 11.93 9.51 4.64
C PHE A 126 10.47 9.12 4.90
N LEU A 127 10.12 7.85 4.70
CA LEU A 127 8.77 7.36 4.97
C LEU A 127 8.42 7.38 6.46
N ALA A 128 9.34 6.99 7.32
CA ALA A 128 9.12 6.96 8.77
C ALA A 128 8.99 8.36 9.39
N GLU A 129 9.67 9.36 8.81
CA GLU A 129 9.62 10.76 9.24
C GLU A 129 8.41 11.53 8.66
N TRP A 130 7.72 10.96 7.66
CA TRP A 130 6.51 11.59 7.11
C TRP A 130 5.40 11.62 8.16
N PRO A 131 4.66 12.74 8.30
CA PRO A 131 3.55 12.82 9.25
C PRO A 131 2.57 11.66 9.06
N ASP A 132 2.33 10.89 10.11
CA ASP A 132 1.49 9.69 10.05
C ASP A 132 0.01 10.01 9.77
N ASP A 133 -0.40 11.25 9.99
CA ASP A 133 -1.73 11.77 9.73
C ASP A 133 -1.90 12.39 8.33
N ASP A 134 -0.84 12.40 7.49
CA ASP A 134 -0.86 12.96 6.13
C ASP A 134 -0.55 11.91 5.03
N GLN A 135 -1.26 10.80 5.04
CA GLN A 135 -1.14 9.79 3.98
C GLN A 135 -1.49 10.35 2.59
N VAL A 136 -2.47 11.25 2.48
CA VAL A 136 -2.89 11.81 1.19
C VAL A 136 -1.77 12.65 0.58
N GLY A 137 -1.07 13.44 1.39
CA GLY A 137 0.12 14.17 0.95
C GLY A 137 1.24 13.23 0.51
N LEU A 138 1.51 12.17 1.28
CA LEU A 138 2.51 11.16 0.90
C LEU A 138 2.17 10.46 -0.42
N MET A 139 0.91 10.04 -0.61
CA MET A 139 0.46 9.43 -1.87
C MET A 139 0.60 10.40 -3.06
N ALA A 140 0.29 11.67 -2.87
CA ALA A 140 0.47 12.70 -3.90
C ALA A 140 1.96 12.89 -4.23
N TYR A 141 2.84 12.91 -3.24
CA TYR A 141 4.28 12.98 -3.43
C TYR A 141 4.82 11.76 -4.20
N LEU A 142 4.45 10.54 -3.76
CA LEU A 142 4.84 9.29 -4.41
C LEU A 142 4.33 9.21 -5.86
N GLY A 143 3.09 9.61 -6.10
CA GLY A 143 2.48 9.63 -7.44
C GLY A 143 3.11 10.66 -8.38
N LYS A 144 3.59 11.79 -7.85
CA LYS A 144 4.27 12.84 -8.62
C LYS A 144 5.71 12.48 -8.98
N HIS A 145 6.43 11.82 -8.09
CA HIS A 145 7.88 11.62 -8.20
C HIS A 145 8.26 10.18 -8.53
N GLY A 146 7.43 9.20 -8.17
CA GLY A 146 7.58 7.79 -8.53
C GLY A 146 6.91 7.46 -9.85
N SER A 147 7.30 6.33 -10.43
CA SER A 147 6.74 5.81 -11.68
C SER A 147 5.75 4.69 -11.39
N ARG A 148 4.48 4.89 -11.75
CA ARG A 148 3.39 3.90 -11.59
C ARG A 148 3.12 3.45 -10.14
N LEU A 149 3.48 4.25 -9.15
CA LEU A 149 3.25 3.94 -7.75
C LEU A 149 1.83 4.30 -7.33
N GLY A 150 1.00 3.30 -7.05
CA GLY A 150 -0.37 3.44 -6.54
C GLY A 150 -0.47 3.82 -5.05
N GLY A 151 0.63 4.16 -4.39
CA GLY A 151 0.74 4.69 -3.03
C GLY A 151 0.20 3.78 -1.92
N GLN A 152 -1.12 3.69 -1.73
CA GLN A 152 -1.74 3.09 -0.55
C GLN A 152 -1.37 1.62 -0.28
N TYR A 153 -1.32 0.78 -1.30
CA TYR A 153 -0.91 -0.62 -1.15
C TYR A 153 0.60 -0.75 -0.94
N PHE A 154 1.41 0.04 -1.63
CA PHE A 154 2.84 0.09 -1.41
C PHE A 154 3.18 0.42 0.06
N LEU A 155 2.56 1.47 0.62
CA LEU A 155 2.73 1.85 2.02
C LEU A 155 2.31 0.74 2.97
N ARG A 156 1.16 0.08 2.70
CA ARG A 156 0.67 -1.02 3.52
C ARG A 156 1.64 -2.21 3.54
N TRP A 157 2.27 -2.53 2.41
CA TRP A 157 3.25 -3.62 2.31
C TRP A 157 4.53 -3.34 3.09
N LEU A 158 4.93 -2.09 3.15
CA LEU A 158 6.04 -1.66 4.01
C LEU A 158 5.68 -1.56 5.50
N GLN A 159 4.48 -2.00 5.89
CA GLN A 159 3.95 -1.90 7.26
C GLN A 159 3.77 -0.46 7.76
N TRP A 160 3.76 0.54 6.87
CA TRP A 160 3.35 1.90 7.20
C TRP A 160 1.84 1.92 7.52
N ASP A 161 1.39 2.77 8.48
CA ASP A 161 -0.02 2.82 8.92
C ASP A 161 -0.96 3.43 7.88
N ALA A 162 -1.09 2.72 6.74
CA ALA A 162 -1.89 3.17 5.61
C ALA A 162 -3.32 2.64 5.65
N PHE A 163 -4.28 3.54 5.49
CA PHE A 163 -5.66 3.16 5.14
C PHE A 163 -5.78 2.93 3.62
N VAL A 164 -6.63 1.98 3.23
CA VAL A 164 -6.89 1.66 1.82
C VAL A 164 -8.28 2.15 1.44
N ILE A 165 -8.35 3.05 0.46
CA ILE A 165 -9.60 3.58 -0.09
C ILE A 165 -10.17 2.52 -1.06
N SER A 166 -10.78 1.48 -0.51
CA SER A 166 -11.51 0.46 -1.27
C SER A 166 -12.96 0.88 -1.49
N ALA A 167 -13.64 0.24 -2.45
CA ALA A 167 -15.06 0.48 -2.70
C ALA A 167 -15.91 0.27 -1.44
N ASP A 168 -15.65 -0.80 -0.66
CA ASP A 168 -16.37 -1.07 0.58
C ASP A 168 -16.08 -0.03 1.66
N MET A 169 -14.81 0.41 1.80
CA MET A 169 -14.49 1.49 2.74
C MET A 169 -15.23 2.79 2.37
N VAL A 170 -15.25 3.16 1.10
CA VAL A 170 -15.98 4.34 0.61
C VAL A 170 -17.47 4.21 0.85
N ALA A 171 -18.05 3.04 0.56
CA ALA A 171 -19.46 2.76 0.83
C ALA A 171 -19.80 2.90 2.32
N ALA A 172 -18.92 2.38 3.21
CA ALA A 172 -19.10 2.50 4.66
C ALA A 172 -19.01 3.95 5.16
N LEU A 173 -18.11 4.76 4.60
CA LEU A 173 -17.99 6.18 4.91
C LEU A 173 -19.22 6.97 4.47
N ARG A 174 -19.74 6.70 3.28
CA ARG A 174 -20.96 7.34 2.75
C ARG A 174 -22.20 6.94 3.56
N ASP A 175 -22.34 5.66 3.89
CA ASP A 175 -23.41 5.14 4.76
C ASP A 175 -23.37 5.80 6.15
N ALA A 176 -22.17 6.11 6.63
CA ALA A 176 -21.97 6.86 7.88
C ALA A 176 -22.23 8.38 7.74
N GLY A 177 -22.58 8.86 6.55
CA GLY A 177 -22.95 10.26 6.29
C GLY A 177 -21.80 11.16 5.85
N LEU A 178 -20.64 10.60 5.45
CA LEU A 178 -19.55 11.39 4.87
C LEU A 178 -19.90 11.76 3.41
N ASP A 179 -19.98 13.07 3.13
CA ASP A 179 -20.27 13.61 1.79
C ASP A 179 -19.04 13.52 0.88
N ILE A 180 -18.88 12.40 0.19
CA ILE A 180 -17.83 12.10 -0.78
C ILE A 180 -18.41 11.36 -1.99
N ALA A 181 -17.73 11.43 -3.13
CA ALA A 181 -18.10 10.69 -4.34
C ALA A 181 -18.03 9.16 -4.14
N GLU A 182 -18.70 8.39 -4.98
CA GLU A 182 -18.61 6.91 -5.00
C GLU A 182 -17.21 6.41 -5.38
N SER A 183 -16.52 7.16 -6.22
CA SER A 183 -15.14 6.91 -6.60
C SER A 183 -14.33 8.17 -6.31
N PRO A 184 -13.91 8.39 -5.04
CA PRO A 184 -13.26 9.62 -4.63
C PRO A 184 -11.84 9.69 -5.21
N THR A 185 -11.63 10.67 -6.10
CA THR A 185 -10.32 10.99 -6.70
C THR A 185 -9.93 12.45 -6.51
N SER A 186 -10.91 13.30 -6.14
CA SER A 186 -10.66 14.70 -5.90
C SER A 186 -9.85 14.89 -4.60
N LYS A 187 -8.96 15.91 -4.59
CA LYS A 187 -8.23 16.27 -3.36
C LYS A 187 -9.21 16.53 -2.19
N ARG A 188 -10.32 17.22 -2.45
CA ARG A 188 -11.35 17.49 -1.45
C ARG A 188 -11.89 16.22 -0.79
N ASP A 189 -12.21 15.19 -1.58
CA ASP A 189 -12.77 13.95 -1.04
C ASP A 189 -11.71 13.15 -0.29
N LEU A 190 -10.48 13.11 -0.81
CA LEU A 190 -9.35 12.43 -0.17
C LEU A 190 -9.02 13.09 1.18
N ASP A 191 -8.96 14.41 1.24
CA ASP A 191 -8.74 15.17 2.48
C ASP A 191 -9.87 14.91 3.51
N ARG A 192 -11.13 14.82 3.07
CA ARG A 192 -12.26 14.48 3.94
C ARG A 192 -12.17 13.06 4.51
N ILE A 193 -11.79 12.10 3.67
CA ILE A 193 -11.55 10.72 4.10
C ILE A 193 -10.44 10.69 5.14
N GLN A 194 -9.28 11.28 4.84
CA GLN A 194 -8.15 11.35 5.76
C GLN A 194 -8.52 11.99 7.10
N ALA A 195 -9.19 13.14 7.07
CA ALA A 195 -9.61 13.83 8.28
C ALA A 195 -10.54 12.96 9.15
N GLN A 196 -11.48 12.22 8.52
CA GLN A 196 -12.38 11.33 9.25
C GLN A 196 -11.65 10.13 9.85
N ILE A 197 -10.72 9.51 9.11
CA ILE A 197 -9.90 8.39 9.60
C ILE A 197 -8.99 8.85 10.74
N ASN A 198 -8.32 9.98 10.61
CA ASN A 198 -7.46 10.55 11.65
C ASN A 198 -8.24 10.85 12.93
N LYS A 199 -9.45 11.42 12.79
CA LYS A 199 -10.33 11.64 13.92
C LYS A 199 -10.65 10.34 14.66
N TRP A 200 -11.03 9.29 13.96
CA TRP A 200 -11.31 8.00 14.60
C TRP A 200 -10.07 7.34 15.20
N ALA A 201 -8.90 7.51 14.58
CA ALA A 201 -7.63 7.05 15.15
C ALA A 201 -7.35 7.72 16.50
N GLN A 202 -7.55 9.04 16.61
CA GLN A 202 -7.42 9.78 17.86
C GLN A 202 -8.47 9.36 18.91
N GLU A 203 -9.72 9.17 18.51
CA GLU A 203 -10.82 8.80 19.41
C GLU A 203 -10.69 7.37 19.97
N THR A 204 -10.13 6.44 19.19
CA THR A 204 -10.13 5.00 19.53
C THR A 204 -8.76 4.44 19.88
N GLY A 205 -7.68 5.14 19.55
CA GLY A 205 -6.31 4.61 19.63
C GLY A 205 -6.00 3.51 18.61
N LEU A 206 -6.90 3.23 17.67
CA LEU A 206 -6.67 2.22 16.64
C LEU A 206 -5.81 2.77 15.51
N PRO A 207 -4.91 1.94 14.94
CA PRO A 207 -4.21 2.29 13.72
C PRO A 207 -5.20 2.58 12.56
N ARG A 208 -4.84 3.52 11.67
CA ARG A 208 -5.63 3.87 10.47
C ARG A 208 -5.85 2.67 9.54
N ARG A 209 -4.84 1.80 9.45
CA ARG A 209 -4.93 0.50 8.76
C ARG A 209 -6.08 -0.35 9.32
N HIS A 210 -6.20 -0.48 10.64
CA HIS A 210 -7.27 -1.24 11.28
C HIS A 210 -8.63 -0.59 11.08
N ILE A 211 -8.73 0.74 11.18
CA ILE A 211 -9.97 1.48 10.94
C ILE A 211 -10.47 1.21 9.51
N SER A 212 -9.59 1.31 8.50
CA SER A 212 -9.99 1.05 7.11
C SER A 212 -10.44 -0.41 6.87
N ARG A 213 -9.81 -1.38 7.55
CA ARG A 213 -10.25 -2.79 7.52
C ARG A 213 -11.63 -2.98 8.17
N ILE A 214 -11.86 -2.37 9.33
CA ILE A 214 -13.16 -2.43 10.03
C ILE A 214 -14.27 -1.83 9.15
N LEU A 215 -14.01 -0.69 8.51
CA LEU A 215 -14.94 -0.07 7.57
C LEU A 215 -15.30 -1.03 6.43
N ALA A 216 -14.31 -1.57 5.75
CA ALA A 216 -14.53 -2.49 4.64
C ALA A 216 -15.29 -3.76 5.06
N MET A 217 -15.03 -4.30 6.26
CA MET A 217 -15.74 -5.47 6.78
C MET A 217 -17.15 -5.18 7.30
N SER A 218 -17.52 -3.91 7.47
CA SER A 218 -18.81 -3.51 7.99
C SER A 218 -19.93 -3.51 6.95
N ILE A 219 -19.62 -3.51 5.66
CA ILE A 219 -20.55 -3.39 4.54
C ILE A 219 -20.11 -4.28 3.36
N GLY A 220 -20.84 -4.26 2.25
CA GLY A 220 -20.51 -5.03 1.05
C GLY A 220 -20.69 -6.53 1.20
N GLU A 221 -20.00 -7.31 0.41
CA GLU A 221 -20.05 -8.77 0.47
C GLU A 221 -19.48 -9.29 1.80
N ASN A 222 -20.19 -10.25 2.41
CA ASN A 222 -19.77 -10.78 3.71
C ASN A 222 -18.86 -12.01 3.54
N HIS A 223 -17.63 -11.82 3.09
CA HIS A 223 -16.64 -12.87 3.06
C HIS A 223 -16.46 -13.54 4.42
N SER A 224 -16.30 -14.87 4.41
CA SER A 224 -16.07 -15.61 5.65
C SER A 224 -14.74 -15.23 6.32
N PRO A 225 -14.61 -15.37 7.65
CA PRO A 225 -13.33 -15.17 8.33
C PRO A 225 -12.21 -16.04 7.76
N GLN A 226 -12.51 -17.26 7.33
CA GLN A 226 -11.55 -18.18 6.71
C GLN A 226 -11.05 -17.62 5.37
N SER A 227 -11.97 -17.23 4.49
CA SER A 227 -11.63 -16.64 3.18
C SER A 227 -10.80 -15.35 3.33
N LEU A 228 -11.13 -14.52 4.34
CA LEU A 228 -10.34 -13.31 4.61
C LEU A 228 -8.93 -13.62 5.13
N ARG A 229 -8.74 -14.67 5.93
CA ARG A 229 -7.40 -15.10 6.38
C ARG A 229 -6.56 -15.64 5.24
N GLU A 230 -7.17 -16.43 4.36
CA GLU A 230 -6.50 -16.92 3.14
C GLU A 230 -6.08 -15.78 2.23
N TYR A 231 -6.91 -14.75 2.09
CA TYR A 231 -6.61 -13.55 1.30
C TYR A 231 -5.60 -12.62 1.96
N MET A 232 -5.60 -12.52 3.30
CA MET A 232 -4.72 -11.61 4.07
C MET A 232 -3.45 -12.30 4.61
N GLY A 233 -3.42 -13.64 4.67
CA GLY A 233 -2.21 -14.41 4.98
C GLY A 233 -1.19 -14.35 3.84
N ASP A 234 -1.64 -13.78 2.76
CA ASP A 234 -0.90 -13.47 1.56
C ASP A 234 -0.51 -11.94 1.49
N ASP A 235 -0.70 -11.18 2.57
CA ASP A 235 -0.33 -9.74 2.72
C ASP A 235 0.93 -9.57 3.60
#